data_e9ec277e677b3e53542eff7b36cbd443
#
_entry.id   e9ec277e677b3e53542eff7b36cbd443
#
_cell.length_a   1.000
_cell.length_b   1.000
_cell.length_c   1.000
_cell.angle_alpha   90.00
_cell.angle_beta   90.00
_cell.angle_gamma   90.00
#
_symmetry.space_group_name_H-M   'P 1'
#
loop_
_entity.id
_entity.type
_entity.pdbx_description
1 polymer ?
#
loop_
_entity_poly.entity_id
_entity_poly.type
_entity_poly.pdbx_seq_one_letter_code
_entity_poly.pdbx_strand_id
1 'polypeptide(L)'
;TTIRQTISPEGSILVDNLGPIYLSGMTVREANNAVRREFAKIYAGISGPNPNTSVDLTLGNIRTIQISIMGEVAVPGTYALSAFSSVFHALYRAGGVNKIGSLRSIKVVRNGKKIADLDVYDFIMKGKLNDDVRLQDGDVVIVDPYESLVQITGKVKRPMFYEMKPSETMATILKYSGGFTGDAYKKAIRLIRKTGREHQVYNVDEMDYSVFKLDDGDVLAVDSVLERFENRVEVRGAVYRAGMYQIDGTVNTVKQLIKKAEGVRGDAFLNRAIIDRENDDLTHEMIQIDL
;
A
#
# COMPACT_ATOMS: atom_id res chain seq x y z
N THR A 1 29.09 31.70 -26.42
CA THR A 1 29.70 30.50 -27.03
C THR A 1 29.26 29.29 -26.29
N THR A 2 28.85 28.24 -26.99
CA THR A 2 28.48 26.93 -26.37
C THR A 2 29.60 25.95 -26.62
N ILE A 3 30.16 25.39 -25.56
CA ILE A 3 31.17 24.34 -25.63
C ILE A 3 30.52 23.03 -25.25
N ARG A 4 30.58 22.00 -26.08
CA ARG A 4 30.10 20.66 -25.79
C ARG A 4 31.26 19.77 -25.42
N GLN A 5 31.22 19.21 -24.21
CA GLN A 5 32.21 18.28 -23.70
C GLN A 5 31.58 17.00 -23.20
N THR A 6 32.31 15.91 -23.31
CA THR A 6 31.90 14.61 -22.75
C THR A 6 32.72 14.32 -21.52
N ILE A 7 32.10 13.90 -20.43
CA ILE A 7 32.82 13.49 -19.23
C ILE A 7 33.62 12.23 -19.55
N SER A 8 34.90 12.25 -19.31
CA SER A 8 35.79 11.10 -19.50
C SER A 8 35.50 9.97 -18.52
N PRO A 9 35.99 8.75 -18.75
CA PRO A 9 35.87 7.65 -17.79
C PRO A 9 36.43 7.97 -16.40
N GLU A 10 37.42 8.83 -16.34
CA GLU A 10 38.05 9.36 -15.11
C GLU A 10 37.16 10.40 -14.38
N GLY A 11 36.04 10.77 -14.98
CA GLY A 11 35.08 11.71 -14.40
C GLY A 11 35.39 13.18 -14.59
N SER A 12 36.23 13.54 -15.56
CA SER A 12 36.62 14.90 -15.86
C SER A 12 36.14 15.36 -17.25
N ILE A 13 36.04 16.67 -17.44
CA ILE A 13 35.94 17.34 -18.74
C ILE A 13 37.26 18.04 -19.03
N LEU A 14 37.69 18.03 -20.26
CA LEU A 14 38.84 18.77 -20.71
C LEU A 14 38.40 20.07 -21.38
N VAL A 15 38.81 21.20 -20.82
CA VAL A 15 38.50 22.50 -21.37
C VAL A 15 39.81 23.18 -21.80
N ASP A 16 39.84 23.72 -23.03
CA ASP A 16 40.99 24.41 -23.55
C ASP A 16 41.46 25.53 -22.60
N ASN A 17 42.75 25.60 -22.37
CA ASN A 17 43.45 26.56 -21.46
C ASN A 17 43.13 26.38 -19.95
N LEU A 18 42.28 25.46 -19.53
CA LEU A 18 41.95 25.19 -18.11
C LEU A 18 42.45 23.82 -17.63
N GLY A 19 42.71 22.92 -18.58
CA GLY A 19 43.01 21.53 -18.22
C GLY A 19 41.78 20.73 -17.78
N PRO A 20 41.99 19.56 -17.12
CA PRO A 20 40.92 18.69 -16.69
C PRO A 20 40.17 19.25 -15.46
N ILE A 21 38.84 19.33 -15.56
CA ILE A 21 37.94 19.67 -14.44
C ILE A 21 37.21 18.42 -14.03
N TYR A 22 37.43 17.96 -12.80
CA TYR A 22 36.80 16.77 -12.27
C TYR A 22 35.37 17.05 -11.80
N LEU A 23 34.39 16.31 -12.31
CA LEU A 23 32.96 16.52 -12.06
C LEU A 23 32.26 15.25 -11.52
N SER A 24 32.97 14.12 -11.47
CA SER A 24 32.41 12.84 -11.00
C SER A 24 31.95 12.93 -9.55
N GLY A 25 30.75 12.39 -9.26
CA GLY A 25 30.15 12.42 -7.93
C GLY A 25 29.47 13.73 -7.52
N MET A 26 29.57 14.78 -8.35
CA MET A 26 28.93 16.06 -8.09
C MET A 26 27.51 16.13 -8.60
N THR A 27 26.65 16.84 -7.89
CA THR A 27 25.37 17.29 -8.44
C THR A 27 25.59 18.34 -9.54
N VAL A 28 24.60 18.56 -10.41
CA VAL A 28 24.69 19.59 -11.46
C VAL A 28 25.01 20.97 -10.87
N ARG A 29 24.50 21.29 -9.68
CA ARG A 29 24.77 22.56 -9.00
C ARG A 29 26.23 22.65 -8.54
N GLU A 30 26.74 21.59 -7.93
CA GLU A 30 28.17 21.55 -7.50
C GLU A 30 29.09 21.58 -8.69
N ALA A 31 28.79 20.84 -9.75
CA ALA A 31 29.54 20.85 -10.99
C ALA A 31 29.52 22.24 -11.64
N ASN A 32 28.39 22.93 -11.64
CA ASN A 32 28.29 24.31 -12.16
C ASN A 32 29.17 25.28 -11.34
N ASN A 33 29.16 25.17 -10.02
CA ASN A 33 30.02 25.99 -9.15
C ASN A 33 31.50 25.66 -9.35
N ALA A 34 31.83 24.38 -9.55
CA ALA A 34 33.22 23.97 -9.82
C ALA A 34 33.71 24.55 -11.16
N VAL A 35 32.91 24.39 -12.22
CA VAL A 35 33.23 24.94 -13.55
C VAL A 35 33.37 26.48 -13.48
N ARG A 36 32.41 27.17 -12.86
CA ARG A 36 32.45 28.63 -12.70
C ARG A 36 33.71 29.09 -11.98
N ARG A 37 34.14 28.38 -10.93
CA ARG A 37 35.37 28.68 -10.18
C ARG A 37 36.63 28.51 -11.03
N GLU A 38 36.71 27.45 -11.83
CA GLU A 38 37.86 27.23 -12.70
C GLU A 38 37.92 28.27 -13.85
N PHE A 39 36.77 28.57 -14.46
CA PHE A 39 36.71 29.62 -15.48
C PHE A 39 37.03 31.02 -14.95
N ALA A 40 36.69 31.32 -13.68
CA ALA A 40 37.01 32.59 -13.05
C ALA A 40 38.53 32.84 -12.89
N LYS A 41 39.35 31.77 -12.95
CA LYS A 41 40.83 31.93 -12.91
C LYS A 41 41.40 32.57 -14.19
N ILE A 42 40.68 32.40 -15.31
CA ILE A 42 41.15 32.89 -16.64
C ILE A 42 40.31 34.09 -17.08
N TYR A 43 39.03 34.12 -16.77
CA TYR A 43 38.08 35.14 -17.23
C TYR A 43 37.71 36.08 -16.07
N ALA A 44 38.36 37.24 -15.99
CA ALA A 44 38.11 38.23 -14.94
C ALA A 44 36.67 38.76 -14.91
N GLY A 45 35.94 38.68 -16.02
CA GLY A 45 34.54 39.09 -16.09
C GLY A 45 33.53 38.16 -15.34
N ILE A 46 33.97 37.00 -14.82
CA ILE A 46 33.11 36.07 -14.08
C ILE A 46 33.04 36.42 -12.59
N SER A 47 34.14 36.92 -11.98
CA SER A 47 34.27 37.13 -10.54
C SER A 47 34.70 38.54 -10.13
N GLY A 48 34.75 39.51 -11.04
CA GLY A 48 35.12 40.90 -10.75
C GLY A 48 34.00 41.70 -10.05
N PRO A 49 34.28 42.94 -9.64
CA PRO A 49 33.31 43.82 -8.98
C PRO A 49 32.08 44.16 -9.85
N ASN A 50 32.22 44.04 -11.17
CA ASN A 50 31.12 44.16 -12.14
C ASN A 50 31.15 42.96 -13.09
N PRO A 51 30.59 41.79 -12.68
CA PRO A 51 30.61 40.61 -13.51
C PRO A 51 29.75 40.83 -14.78
N ASN A 52 30.36 40.66 -15.94
CA ASN A 52 29.72 40.79 -17.25
C ASN A 52 29.70 39.49 -18.06
N THR A 53 30.19 38.41 -17.48
CA THR A 53 30.28 37.10 -18.12
C THR A 53 29.66 36.03 -17.21
N SER A 54 28.77 35.20 -17.71
CA SER A 54 28.23 34.04 -17.01
C SER A 54 28.72 32.74 -17.64
N VAL A 55 28.96 31.74 -16.82
CA VAL A 55 29.26 30.37 -17.24
C VAL A 55 28.24 29.46 -16.58
N ASP A 56 27.50 28.73 -17.39
CA ASP A 56 26.50 27.81 -16.91
C ASP A 56 26.72 26.43 -17.53
N LEU A 57 26.77 25.42 -16.67
CA LEU A 57 26.83 24.01 -17.06
C LEU A 57 25.44 23.45 -17.19
N THR A 58 25.13 22.91 -18.36
CA THR A 58 23.89 22.17 -18.58
C THR A 58 24.21 20.74 -19.00
N LEU A 59 23.36 19.80 -18.59
CA LEU A 59 23.48 18.43 -19.07
C LEU A 59 23.03 18.38 -20.56
N GLY A 60 23.90 17.81 -21.39
CA GLY A 60 23.60 17.51 -22.78
C GLY A 60 22.85 16.18 -22.92
N ASN A 61 23.28 15.37 -23.89
CA ASN A 61 22.71 14.05 -24.10
C ASN A 61 23.12 13.09 -22.99
N ILE A 62 22.11 12.44 -22.39
CA ILE A 62 22.34 11.40 -21.39
C ILE A 62 22.70 10.11 -22.13
N ARG A 63 23.78 9.46 -21.68
CA ARG A 63 24.21 8.18 -22.27
C ARG A 63 23.16 7.10 -22.03
N THR A 64 23.06 6.19 -22.98
CA THR A 64 22.30 4.96 -22.85
C THR A 64 23.18 3.89 -22.21
N ILE A 65 22.58 3.10 -21.34
CA ILE A 65 23.17 1.91 -20.70
C ILE A 65 22.41 0.67 -21.17
N GLN A 66 23.10 -0.46 -21.26
CA GLN A 66 22.52 -1.77 -21.53
C GLN A 66 22.41 -2.53 -20.20
N ILE A 67 21.21 -3.00 -19.87
CA ILE A 67 20.95 -3.82 -18.70
C ILE A 67 20.21 -5.10 -19.11
N SER A 68 20.44 -6.18 -18.38
CA SER A 68 19.70 -7.42 -18.56
C SER A 68 18.62 -7.56 -17.46
N ILE A 69 17.39 -7.92 -17.84
CA ILE A 69 16.30 -8.17 -16.92
C ILE A 69 15.90 -9.63 -17.09
N MET A 70 16.00 -10.40 -16.01
CA MET A 70 15.87 -11.86 -15.99
C MET A 70 14.90 -12.32 -14.90
N GLY A 71 14.53 -13.61 -14.95
CA GLY A 71 13.63 -14.23 -13.98
C GLY A 71 12.17 -13.98 -14.28
N GLU A 72 11.35 -13.79 -13.25
CA GLU A 72 9.90 -13.80 -13.32
C GLU A 72 9.34 -12.41 -13.68
N VAL A 73 9.71 -11.90 -14.84
CA VAL A 73 9.19 -10.66 -15.45
C VAL A 73 8.32 -10.98 -16.66
N ALA A 74 7.49 -10.02 -17.07
CA ALA A 74 6.60 -10.21 -18.23
C ALA A 74 7.38 -10.44 -19.51
N VAL A 75 8.45 -9.68 -19.76
CA VAL A 75 9.31 -9.82 -20.94
C VAL A 75 10.78 -9.79 -20.48
N PRO A 76 11.42 -10.94 -20.27
CA PRO A 76 12.87 -10.99 -19.98
C PRO A 76 13.69 -10.62 -21.20
N GLY A 77 14.84 -9.98 -20.99
CA GLY A 77 15.74 -9.59 -22.08
C GLY A 77 16.71 -8.49 -21.70
N THR A 78 17.46 -8.01 -22.70
CA THR A 78 18.38 -6.88 -22.54
C THR A 78 17.74 -5.60 -23.05
N TYR A 79 17.83 -4.55 -22.26
CA TYR A 79 17.16 -3.28 -22.49
C TYR A 79 18.15 -2.12 -22.50
N ALA A 80 17.96 -1.23 -23.47
CA ALA A 80 18.65 0.05 -23.54
C ALA A 80 17.86 1.08 -22.73
N LEU A 81 18.44 1.60 -21.66
CA LEU A 81 17.86 2.58 -20.75
C LEU A 81 18.74 3.81 -20.62
N SER A 82 18.16 4.90 -20.16
CA SER A 82 18.94 6.08 -19.74
C SER A 82 19.85 5.75 -18.56
N ALA A 83 21.04 6.32 -18.50
CA ALA A 83 21.95 6.19 -17.37
C ALA A 83 21.39 6.74 -16.03
N PHE A 84 20.24 7.43 -16.05
CA PHE A 84 19.53 7.86 -14.85
C PHE A 84 18.44 6.89 -14.41
N SER A 85 18.26 5.78 -15.14
CA SER A 85 17.24 4.79 -14.82
C SER A 85 17.56 4.03 -13.55
N SER A 86 16.52 3.77 -12.79
CA SER A 86 16.53 2.93 -11.60
C SER A 86 15.93 1.56 -11.90
N VAL A 87 15.90 0.67 -10.91
CA VAL A 87 15.30 -0.66 -11.02
C VAL A 87 13.82 -0.59 -11.38
N PHE A 88 13.07 0.38 -10.83
CA PHE A 88 11.66 0.58 -11.20
C PHE A 88 11.47 0.92 -12.67
N HIS A 89 12.34 1.76 -13.24
CA HIS A 89 12.29 2.07 -14.67
C HIS A 89 12.57 0.82 -15.52
N ALA A 90 13.50 -0.03 -15.07
CA ALA A 90 13.82 -1.29 -15.72
C ALA A 90 12.62 -2.25 -15.70
N LEU A 91 12.03 -2.46 -14.54
CA LEU A 91 10.84 -3.31 -14.38
C LEU A 91 9.68 -2.82 -15.25
N TYR A 92 9.43 -1.51 -15.25
CA TYR A 92 8.40 -0.92 -16.09
C TYR A 92 8.64 -1.20 -17.59
N ARG A 93 9.89 -1.12 -18.06
CA ARG A 93 10.25 -1.44 -19.45
C ARG A 93 10.08 -2.91 -19.78
N ALA A 94 10.27 -3.81 -18.81
CA ALA A 94 10.05 -5.25 -18.97
C ALA A 94 8.57 -5.65 -18.85
N GLY A 95 7.64 -4.69 -18.68
CA GLY A 95 6.21 -4.96 -18.51
C GLY A 95 5.82 -5.38 -17.11
N GLY A 96 6.70 -5.20 -16.10
CA GLY A 96 6.49 -5.58 -14.71
C GLY A 96 6.85 -7.04 -14.43
N VAL A 97 6.49 -7.51 -13.23
CA VAL A 97 6.64 -8.92 -12.84
C VAL A 97 5.49 -9.76 -13.41
N ASN A 98 5.74 -11.03 -13.68
CA ASN A 98 4.70 -11.97 -14.09
C ASN A 98 3.90 -12.49 -12.88
N LYS A 99 2.97 -13.45 -13.10
CA LYS A 99 2.06 -13.96 -12.06
C LYS A 99 2.75 -14.71 -10.93
N ILE A 100 3.95 -15.23 -11.16
CA ILE A 100 4.72 -15.97 -10.15
C ILE A 100 5.93 -15.18 -9.66
N GLY A 101 6.15 -13.97 -10.19
CA GLY A 101 7.27 -13.12 -9.80
C GLY A 101 7.04 -12.43 -8.46
N SER A 102 8.11 -12.42 -7.66
CA SER A 102 8.13 -11.73 -6.38
C SER A 102 8.20 -10.21 -6.58
N LEU A 103 7.36 -9.49 -5.84
CA LEU A 103 7.47 -8.04 -5.63
C LEU A 103 8.38 -7.69 -4.45
N ARG A 104 8.90 -8.71 -3.75
CA ARG A 104 9.64 -8.55 -2.50
C ARG A 104 11.06 -9.11 -2.54
N SER A 105 11.45 -9.71 -3.68
CA SER A 105 12.80 -10.21 -3.94
C SER A 105 13.22 -9.86 -5.37
N ILE A 106 13.68 -8.62 -5.55
CA ILE A 106 14.18 -8.10 -6.82
C ILE A 106 15.64 -7.72 -6.63
N LYS A 107 16.52 -8.55 -7.18
CA LYS A 107 17.98 -8.46 -6.98
C LYS A 107 18.62 -7.66 -8.11
N VAL A 108 19.59 -6.83 -7.76
CA VAL A 108 20.49 -6.20 -8.73
C VAL A 108 21.87 -6.77 -8.57
N VAL A 109 22.42 -7.30 -9.66
CA VAL A 109 23.75 -7.89 -9.71
C VAL A 109 24.64 -7.03 -10.61
N ARG A 110 25.77 -6.62 -10.09
CA ARG A 110 26.82 -5.85 -10.80
C ARG A 110 28.15 -6.58 -10.66
N ASN A 111 28.81 -6.87 -11.77
CA ASN A 111 30.09 -7.58 -11.80
C ASN A 111 30.07 -8.87 -10.96
N GLY A 112 28.98 -9.65 -11.07
CA GLY A 112 28.78 -10.91 -10.34
C GLY A 112 28.46 -10.77 -8.85
N LYS A 113 28.30 -9.54 -8.32
CA LYS A 113 27.95 -9.31 -6.91
C LYS A 113 26.57 -8.70 -6.77
N LYS A 114 25.77 -9.22 -5.83
CA LYS A 114 24.50 -8.60 -5.46
C LYS A 114 24.77 -7.25 -4.78
N ILE A 115 24.23 -6.15 -5.37
CA ILE A 115 24.40 -4.79 -4.87
C ILE A 115 23.14 -4.24 -4.22
N ALA A 116 21.97 -4.79 -4.56
CA ALA A 116 20.69 -4.40 -3.95
C ALA A 116 19.72 -5.57 -3.96
N ASP A 117 18.75 -5.51 -3.06
CA ASP A 117 17.59 -6.41 -2.95
C ASP A 117 16.37 -5.56 -2.62
N LEU A 118 15.49 -5.38 -3.61
CA LEU A 118 14.37 -4.45 -3.50
C LEU A 118 13.11 -5.18 -3.03
N ASP A 119 12.40 -4.54 -2.10
CA ASP A 119 11.04 -4.87 -1.69
C ASP A 119 10.09 -3.76 -2.16
N VAL A 120 9.30 -4.04 -3.20
CA VAL A 120 8.35 -3.08 -3.76
C VAL A 120 7.24 -2.72 -2.77
N TYR A 121 6.95 -3.60 -1.80
CA TYR A 121 5.96 -3.31 -0.74
C TYR A 121 6.39 -2.13 0.13
N ASP A 122 7.69 -1.96 0.40
CA ASP A 122 8.19 -0.80 1.14
C ASP A 122 7.92 0.50 0.37
N PHE A 123 8.03 0.48 -0.95
CA PHE A 123 7.66 1.61 -1.79
C PHE A 123 6.14 1.84 -1.80
N ILE A 124 5.33 0.81 -2.10
CA ILE A 124 3.87 0.92 -2.20
C ILE A 124 3.24 1.34 -0.87
N MET A 125 3.72 0.79 0.26
CA MET A 125 3.12 1.00 1.58
C MET A 125 3.68 2.19 2.35
N LYS A 126 4.96 2.54 2.10
CA LYS A 126 5.68 3.54 2.91
C LYS A 126 6.23 4.70 2.07
N GLY A 127 6.17 4.61 0.73
CA GLY A 127 6.78 5.59 -0.18
C GLY A 127 8.31 5.60 -0.10
N LYS A 128 8.94 4.54 0.42
CA LYS A 128 10.39 4.47 0.59
C LYS A 128 11.05 3.80 -0.62
N LEU A 129 11.99 4.52 -1.23
CA LEU A 129 12.82 4.07 -2.36
C LEU A 129 14.27 3.82 -1.93
N ASN A 130 14.50 3.46 -0.66
CA ASN A 130 15.86 3.41 -0.11
C ASN A 130 16.79 2.44 -0.85
N ASP A 131 16.24 1.37 -1.42
CA ASP A 131 16.98 0.32 -2.11
C ASP A 131 16.87 0.41 -3.65
N ASP A 132 16.19 1.43 -4.18
CA ASP A 132 16.10 1.69 -5.62
C ASP A 132 17.40 2.32 -6.14
N VAL A 133 18.34 1.46 -6.47
CA VAL A 133 19.65 1.88 -6.96
C VAL A 133 19.61 2.34 -8.40
N ARG A 134 20.47 3.33 -8.74
CA ARG A 134 20.74 3.68 -10.13
C ARG A 134 21.46 2.55 -10.84
N LEU A 135 20.93 2.17 -11.98
CA LEU A 135 21.51 1.12 -12.81
C LEU A 135 22.74 1.63 -13.56
N GLN A 136 23.68 0.74 -13.79
CA GLN A 136 24.88 0.97 -14.59
C GLN A 136 24.92 0.02 -15.78
N ASP A 137 25.76 0.33 -16.74
CA ASP A 137 25.95 -0.51 -17.89
C ASP A 137 26.42 -1.91 -17.49
N GLY A 138 25.79 -2.94 -18.05
CA GLY A 138 26.06 -4.34 -17.71
C GLY A 138 25.39 -4.87 -16.43
N ASP A 139 24.56 -4.09 -15.72
CA ASP A 139 23.81 -4.59 -14.59
C ASP A 139 22.78 -5.65 -15.01
N VAL A 140 22.55 -6.60 -14.10
CA VAL A 140 21.51 -7.62 -14.24
C VAL A 140 20.48 -7.45 -13.13
N VAL A 141 19.22 -7.25 -13.51
CA VAL A 141 18.07 -7.23 -12.61
C VAL A 141 17.42 -8.61 -12.66
N ILE A 142 17.28 -9.25 -11.51
CA ILE A 142 16.72 -10.61 -11.40
C ILE A 142 15.51 -10.56 -10.49
N VAL A 143 14.37 -11.02 -11.01
CA VAL A 143 13.14 -11.18 -10.22
C VAL A 143 12.99 -12.66 -9.87
N ASP A 144 12.99 -12.97 -8.58
CA ASP A 144 12.77 -14.34 -8.11
C ASP A 144 11.27 -14.70 -8.16
N PRO A 145 10.88 -15.98 -8.12
CA PRO A 145 9.50 -16.37 -7.83
C PRO A 145 9.14 -16.00 -6.39
N TYR A 146 7.82 -15.75 -6.13
CA TYR A 146 7.36 -15.51 -4.77
C TYR A 146 7.53 -16.76 -3.88
N GLU A 147 7.75 -16.55 -2.57
CA GLU A 147 7.89 -17.64 -1.60
C GLU A 147 6.55 -17.99 -0.95
N SER A 148 5.75 -17.01 -0.60
CA SER A 148 4.47 -17.20 0.09
C SER A 148 3.44 -16.21 -0.40
N LEU A 149 2.30 -16.72 -0.86
CA LEU A 149 1.18 -15.95 -1.35
C LEU A 149 -0.07 -16.27 -0.53
N VAL A 150 -0.60 -15.27 0.16
CA VAL A 150 -1.76 -15.37 1.05
C VAL A 150 -2.91 -14.57 0.50
N GLN A 151 -4.11 -15.13 0.51
CA GLN A 151 -5.32 -14.46 0.09
C GLN A 151 -6.09 -13.90 1.30
N ILE A 152 -6.54 -12.65 1.20
CA ILE A 152 -7.51 -12.09 2.15
C ILE A 152 -8.76 -11.68 1.40
N THR A 153 -9.93 -12.06 1.94
CA THR A 153 -11.25 -11.87 1.34
C THR A 153 -12.23 -11.26 2.35
N GLY A 154 -13.44 -10.90 1.88
CA GLY A 154 -14.50 -10.38 2.74
C GLY A 154 -14.36 -8.91 3.07
N LYS A 155 -14.62 -8.55 4.33
CA LYS A 155 -14.82 -7.17 4.78
C LYS A 155 -13.52 -6.42 5.11
N VAL A 156 -12.60 -6.39 4.14
CA VAL A 156 -11.40 -5.56 4.15
C VAL A 156 -11.42 -4.57 2.99
N LYS A 157 -10.68 -3.48 3.07
CA LYS A 157 -10.72 -2.42 2.05
C LYS A 157 -10.13 -2.85 0.71
N ARG A 158 -9.14 -3.75 0.70
CA ARG A 158 -8.49 -4.28 -0.51
C ARG A 158 -8.35 -5.79 -0.42
N PRO A 159 -9.44 -6.55 -0.72
CA PRO A 159 -9.40 -8.00 -0.77
C PRO A 159 -8.63 -8.45 -2.00
N MET A 160 -7.48 -9.11 -1.79
CA MET A 160 -6.63 -9.63 -2.87
C MET A 160 -5.58 -10.60 -2.32
N PHE A 161 -4.69 -11.06 -3.18
CA PHE A 161 -3.51 -11.81 -2.79
C PHE A 161 -2.38 -10.87 -2.35
N TYR A 162 -1.67 -11.27 -1.31
CA TYR A 162 -0.50 -10.56 -0.80
C TYR A 162 0.67 -11.52 -0.64
N GLU A 163 1.84 -11.09 -1.09
CA GLU A 163 3.08 -11.80 -0.85
C GLU A 163 3.55 -11.52 0.57
N MET A 164 3.76 -12.59 1.35
CA MET A 164 4.11 -12.50 2.77
C MET A 164 5.51 -13.02 3.03
N LYS A 165 6.24 -12.37 3.94
CA LYS A 165 7.53 -12.87 4.44
C LYS A 165 7.31 -13.75 5.66
N PRO A 166 8.21 -14.72 5.95
CA PRO A 166 8.07 -15.66 7.08
C PRO A 166 7.94 -15.01 8.46
N SER A 167 8.41 -13.76 8.60
CA SER A 167 8.31 -13.00 9.84
C SER A 167 6.99 -12.23 10.00
N GLU A 168 6.18 -12.16 8.95
CA GLU A 168 4.96 -11.35 8.93
C GLU A 168 3.76 -12.15 9.44
N THR A 169 2.79 -11.41 9.97
CA THR A 169 1.66 -11.96 10.72
C THR A 169 0.33 -11.53 10.10
N MET A 170 -0.77 -12.01 10.67
CA MET A 170 -2.12 -11.61 10.28
C MET A 170 -2.33 -10.08 10.41
N ALA A 171 -1.75 -9.44 11.42
CA ALA A 171 -1.78 -7.98 11.54
C ALA A 171 -1.09 -7.27 10.36
N THR A 172 -0.06 -7.88 9.80
CA THR A 172 0.66 -7.31 8.65
C THR A 172 -0.20 -7.35 7.38
N ILE A 173 -0.84 -8.48 7.06
CA ILE A 173 -1.73 -8.56 5.89
C ILE A 173 -2.94 -7.65 6.02
N LEU A 174 -3.49 -7.51 7.24
CA LEU A 174 -4.55 -6.53 7.51
C LEU A 174 -4.10 -5.11 7.19
N LYS A 175 -2.87 -4.75 7.55
CA LYS A 175 -2.29 -3.44 7.21
C LYS A 175 -2.14 -3.29 5.68
N TYR A 176 -1.67 -4.31 4.99
CA TYR A 176 -1.53 -4.31 3.53
C TYR A 176 -2.88 -4.18 2.82
N SER A 177 -3.91 -4.84 3.33
CA SER A 177 -5.28 -4.75 2.80
C SER A 177 -5.98 -3.41 3.11
N GLY A 178 -5.31 -2.49 3.83
CA GLY A 178 -5.85 -1.18 4.21
C GLY A 178 -6.77 -1.23 5.43
N GLY A 179 -6.83 -2.36 6.14
CA GLY A 179 -7.66 -2.60 7.31
C GLY A 179 -9.09 -2.98 6.95
N PHE A 180 -9.91 -3.09 7.99
CA PHE A 180 -11.31 -3.48 7.91
C PHE A 180 -12.21 -2.42 7.26
N THR A 181 -13.31 -2.88 6.67
CA THR A 181 -14.45 -2.02 6.30
C THR A 181 -15.26 -1.67 7.55
N GLY A 182 -16.19 -0.70 7.44
CA GLY A 182 -17.00 -0.24 8.56
C GLY A 182 -17.96 -1.32 9.11
N ASP A 183 -18.36 -2.26 8.27
CA ASP A 183 -19.28 -3.35 8.56
C ASP A 183 -18.57 -4.69 8.85
N ALA A 184 -17.26 -4.67 9.04
CA ALA A 184 -16.47 -5.87 9.32
C ALA A 184 -16.63 -6.36 10.76
N TYR A 185 -16.74 -7.68 10.94
CA TYR A 185 -16.60 -8.32 12.24
C TYR A 185 -15.12 -8.45 12.59
N LYS A 186 -14.67 -7.64 13.55
CA LYS A 186 -13.24 -7.46 13.86
C LYS A 186 -12.71 -8.40 14.94
N LYS A 187 -13.59 -9.05 15.69
CA LYS A 187 -13.18 -9.87 16.84
C LYS A 187 -12.48 -11.17 16.47
N ALA A 188 -12.79 -11.72 15.30
CA ALA A 188 -12.14 -12.93 14.81
C ALA A 188 -12.07 -12.95 13.28
N ILE A 189 -11.03 -13.57 12.74
CA ILE A 189 -10.85 -13.85 11.31
C ILE A 189 -10.79 -15.36 11.13
N ARG A 190 -11.57 -15.86 10.18
CA ARG A 190 -11.48 -17.25 9.77
C ARG A 190 -10.33 -17.42 8.78
N LEU A 191 -9.47 -18.39 9.03
CA LEU A 191 -8.37 -18.76 8.16
C LEU A 191 -8.52 -20.23 7.76
N ILE A 192 -8.33 -20.50 6.49
CA ILE A 192 -8.25 -21.86 5.92
C ILE A 192 -6.82 -22.09 5.45
N ARG A 193 -6.18 -23.10 6.03
CA ARG A 193 -4.80 -23.53 5.71
C ARG A 193 -4.80 -24.90 5.06
N LYS A 194 -4.00 -25.07 4.04
CA LYS A 194 -3.77 -26.37 3.38
C LYS A 194 -2.62 -27.09 4.07
N THR A 195 -2.85 -28.32 4.53
CA THR A 195 -1.84 -29.11 5.27
C THR A 195 -1.09 -30.13 4.39
N GLY A 196 -1.18 -30.00 3.07
CA GLY A 196 -0.63 -30.95 2.12
C GLY A 196 -1.55 -32.13 1.84
N ARG A 197 -2.47 -32.48 2.75
CA ARG A 197 -3.48 -33.54 2.57
C ARG A 197 -4.91 -33.02 2.69
N GLU A 198 -5.15 -32.16 3.64
CA GLU A 198 -6.50 -31.70 4.03
C GLU A 198 -6.50 -30.17 4.27
N HIS A 199 -7.66 -29.63 4.57
CA HIS A 199 -7.81 -28.25 4.98
C HIS A 199 -8.00 -28.17 6.49
N GLN A 200 -7.32 -27.23 7.15
CA GLN A 200 -7.55 -26.85 8.54
C GLN A 200 -8.21 -25.48 8.60
N VAL A 201 -9.15 -25.34 9.51
CA VAL A 201 -9.84 -24.06 9.78
C VAL A 201 -9.35 -23.51 11.12
N TYR A 202 -8.97 -22.26 11.13
CA TYR A 202 -8.61 -21.51 12.33
C TYR A 202 -9.58 -20.34 12.47
N ASN A 203 -10.07 -20.12 13.68
CA ASN A 203 -10.72 -18.87 14.07
C ASN A 203 -9.70 -18.12 14.93
N VAL A 204 -9.10 -17.12 14.36
CA VAL A 204 -8.03 -16.34 15.03
C VAL A 204 -8.66 -15.12 15.65
N ASP A 205 -8.53 -14.97 16.96
CA ASP A 205 -9.08 -13.85 17.70
C ASP A 205 -8.23 -12.57 17.54
N GLU A 206 -8.84 -11.41 17.72
CA GLU A 206 -8.21 -10.10 17.55
C GLU A 206 -6.90 -9.96 18.33
N MET A 207 -6.83 -10.55 19.53
CA MET A 207 -5.64 -10.51 20.39
C MET A 207 -4.44 -11.23 19.78
N ASP A 208 -4.68 -12.22 18.91
CA ASP A 208 -3.65 -13.06 18.30
C ASP A 208 -3.18 -12.58 16.94
N TYR A 209 -3.81 -11.55 16.34
CA TYR A 209 -3.44 -11.06 15.01
C TYR A 209 -1.98 -10.64 14.88
N SER A 210 -1.39 -10.14 15.96
CA SER A 210 0.00 -9.68 15.97
C SER A 210 1.04 -10.80 16.05
N VAL A 211 0.64 -12.00 16.46
CA VAL A 211 1.52 -13.14 16.66
C VAL A 211 1.25 -14.30 15.72
N PHE A 212 0.04 -14.39 15.15
CA PHE A 212 -0.34 -15.47 14.26
C PHE A 212 0.37 -15.36 12.91
N LYS A 213 1.25 -16.31 12.61
CA LYS A 213 2.01 -16.39 11.36
C LYS A 213 1.17 -17.01 10.26
N LEU A 214 1.41 -16.52 9.05
CA LEU A 214 0.74 -16.99 7.84
C LEU A 214 1.67 -17.87 7.02
N ASP A 215 1.10 -18.88 6.38
CA ASP A 215 1.82 -19.82 5.51
C ASP A 215 1.35 -19.63 4.05
N ASP A 216 2.14 -20.15 3.12
CA ASP A 216 1.80 -20.12 1.71
C ASP A 216 0.45 -20.80 1.42
N GLY A 217 -0.37 -20.14 0.62
CA GLY A 217 -1.69 -20.63 0.25
C GLY A 217 -2.78 -20.48 1.31
N ASP A 218 -2.50 -19.79 2.44
CA ASP A 218 -3.53 -19.44 3.42
C ASP A 218 -4.60 -18.54 2.80
N VAL A 219 -5.86 -18.79 3.19
CA VAL A 219 -7.01 -17.98 2.78
C VAL A 219 -7.70 -17.42 4.03
N LEU A 220 -7.67 -16.10 4.17
CA LEU A 220 -8.33 -15.37 5.25
C LEU A 220 -9.70 -14.88 4.77
N ALA A 221 -10.72 -15.06 5.60
CA ALA A 221 -12.06 -14.54 5.37
C ALA A 221 -12.49 -13.66 6.55
N VAL A 222 -12.74 -12.39 6.26
CA VAL A 222 -13.28 -11.43 7.23
C VAL A 222 -14.76 -11.32 7.04
N ASP A 223 -15.53 -11.75 8.05
CA ASP A 223 -16.98 -11.73 8.01
C ASP A 223 -17.55 -10.31 8.27
N SER A 224 -18.82 -10.09 7.96
CA SER A 224 -19.57 -8.89 8.33
C SER A 224 -20.13 -9.00 9.75
N VAL A 225 -20.43 -7.86 10.38
CA VAL A 225 -21.30 -7.83 11.55
C VAL A 225 -22.68 -8.41 11.20
N LEU A 226 -23.37 -8.98 12.19
CA LEU A 226 -24.70 -9.53 11.99
C LEU A 226 -25.69 -8.41 11.61
N GLU A 227 -26.61 -8.70 10.71
CA GLU A 227 -27.70 -7.79 10.35
C GLU A 227 -28.82 -7.80 11.40
N ARG A 228 -28.46 -7.63 12.66
CA ARG A 228 -29.41 -7.50 13.77
C ARG A 228 -29.06 -6.31 14.64
N PHE A 229 -30.06 -5.77 15.28
CA PHE A 229 -29.90 -4.62 16.18
C PHE A 229 -29.85 -5.09 17.62
N GLU A 230 -28.87 -4.65 18.39
CA GLU A 230 -28.72 -5.01 19.80
C GLU A 230 -29.76 -4.33 20.71
N ASN A 231 -30.25 -3.14 20.31
CA ASN A 231 -31.04 -2.26 21.16
C ASN A 231 -32.25 -1.65 20.45
N ARG A 232 -32.86 -2.37 19.52
CA ARG A 232 -33.99 -1.89 18.74
C ARG A 232 -35.31 -2.37 19.34
N VAL A 233 -36.29 -1.47 19.37
CA VAL A 233 -37.72 -1.79 19.47
C VAL A 233 -38.45 -1.09 18.34
N GLU A 234 -39.47 -1.71 17.80
CA GLU A 234 -40.29 -1.14 16.74
C GLU A 234 -41.74 -1.00 17.22
N VAL A 235 -42.32 0.18 16.98
CA VAL A 235 -43.74 0.47 17.26
C VAL A 235 -44.50 0.55 15.96
N ARG A 236 -45.55 -0.22 15.84
CA ARG A 236 -46.44 -0.23 14.68
C ARG A 236 -47.91 0.05 15.10
N GLY A 237 -48.73 0.46 14.15
CA GLY A 237 -50.15 0.67 14.38
C GLY A 237 -50.53 2.11 14.72
N ALA A 238 -51.57 2.29 15.54
CA ALA A 238 -52.22 3.57 15.78
C ALA A 238 -51.47 4.43 16.81
N VAL A 239 -50.24 4.76 16.55
CA VAL A 239 -49.41 5.77 17.28
C VAL A 239 -49.14 6.96 16.37
N TYR A 240 -48.82 8.13 16.93
CA TYR A 240 -48.52 9.32 16.12
C TYR A 240 -47.23 9.16 15.32
N ARG A 241 -46.20 8.52 15.91
CA ARG A 241 -44.94 8.26 15.22
C ARG A 241 -44.57 6.76 15.30
N ALA A 242 -45.06 6.01 14.34
CA ALA A 242 -44.67 4.61 14.16
C ALA A 242 -43.21 4.55 13.63
N GLY A 243 -42.45 3.49 14.00
CA GLY A 243 -41.11 3.27 13.52
C GLY A 243 -40.19 2.62 14.55
N MET A 244 -38.90 2.68 14.27
CA MET A 244 -37.85 2.09 15.10
C MET A 244 -37.38 3.08 16.16
N TYR A 245 -37.22 2.58 17.38
CA TYR A 245 -36.72 3.32 18.54
C TYR A 245 -35.58 2.56 19.19
N GLN A 246 -34.70 3.31 19.83
CA GLN A 246 -33.63 2.77 20.62
C GLN A 246 -34.16 2.35 22.02
N ILE A 247 -33.83 1.15 22.47
CA ILE A 247 -33.91 0.75 23.88
C ILE A 247 -32.67 1.30 24.59
N ASP A 248 -32.89 2.18 25.55
CA ASP A 248 -31.85 2.81 26.37
C ASP A 248 -32.35 3.00 27.81
N GLY A 249 -31.59 3.67 28.65
CA GLY A 249 -32.00 3.97 30.03
C GLY A 249 -33.29 4.80 30.15
N THR A 250 -33.77 5.42 29.07
CA THR A 250 -34.99 6.25 29.06
C THR A 250 -36.21 5.54 28.45
N VAL A 251 -35.98 4.43 27.74
CA VAL A 251 -37.03 3.62 27.10
C VAL A 251 -36.87 2.14 27.51
N ASN A 252 -37.44 1.81 28.67
CA ASN A 252 -37.42 0.44 29.22
C ASN A 252 -38.82 -0.13 29.39
N THR A 253 -39.86 0.64 29.16
CA THR A 253 -41.26 0.22 29.30
C THR A 253 -42.09 0.63 28.11
N VAL A 254 -43.17 -0.09 27.85
CA VAL A 254 -44.15 0.24 26.79
C VAL A 254 -44.66 1.68 26.94
N LYS A 255 -44.98 2.09 28.16
CA LYS A 255 -45.43 3.45 28.45
C LYS A 255 -44.43 4.55 28.05
N GLN A 256 -43.15 4.32 28.32
CA GLN A 256 -42.08 5.25 27.90
C GLN A 256 -41.92 5.26 26.38
N LEU A 257 -42.03 4.09 25.74
CA LEU A 257 -41.96 3.94 24.30
C LEU A 257 -43.10 4.68 23.61
N ILE A 258 -44.35 4.48 24.06
CA ILE A 258 -45.52 5.17 23.54
C ILE A 258 -45.39 6.70 23.74
N LYS A 259 -44.91 7.14 24.92
CA LYS A 259 -44.64 8.57 25.14
C LYS A 259 -43.61 9.12 24.15
N LYS A 260 -42.57 8.35 23.85
CA LYS A 260 -41.54 8.74 22.85
C LYS A 260 -42.10 8.75 21.42
N ALA A 261 -43.10 7.91 21.15
CA ALA A 261 -43.86 7.88 19.90
C ALA A 261 -44.97 8.98 19.85
N GLU A 262 -44.94 9.99 20.74
CA GLU A 262 -45.88 11.07 20.87
C GLU A 262 -47.31 10.64 21.23
N GLY A 263 -47.47 9.40 21.73
CA GLY A 263 -48.76 8.86 22.17
C GLY A 263 -49.50 8.04 21.12
N VAL A 264 -50.67 7.55 21.52
CA VAL A 264 -51.58 6.80 20.66
C VAL A 264 -52.55 7.76 19.99
N ARG A 265 -52.97 7.39 18.78
CA ARG A 265 -53.99 8.15 18.01
C ARG A 265 -55.36 7.89 18.57
N GLY A 266 -56.29 8.76 18.29
CA GLY A 266 -57.68 8.65 18.77
C GLY A 266 -58.47 7.44 18.24
N ASP A 267 -57.98 6.82 17.17
CA ASP A 267 -58.50 5.58 16.56
C ASP A 267 -57.84 4.31 17.11
N ALA A 268 -56.97 4.43 18.13
CA ALA A 268 -56.30 3.31 18.74
C ALA A 268 -57.22 2.46 19.62
N PHE A 269 -57.15 1.12 19.48
CA PHE A 269 -57.82 0.17 20.36
C PHE A 269 -56.93 -0.14 21.57
N LEU A 270 -57.20 0.52 22.70
CA LEU A 270 -56.32 0.51 23.89
C LEU A 270 -56.39 -0.83 24.66
N ASN A 271 -57.46 -1.58 24.56
CA ASN A 271 -57.63 -2.81 25.33
C ASN A 271 -56.86 -4.01 24.75
N ARG A 272 -56.11 -3.78 23.66
CA ARG A 272 -55.29 -4.84 23.08
C ARG A 272 -54.11 -4.28 22.32
N ALA A 273 -52.91 -4.44 22.87
CA ALA A 273 -51.67 -4.32 22.16
C ALA A 273 -50.90 -5.64 22.23
N ILE A 274 -50.03 -5.90 21.29
CA ILE A 274 -49.22 -7.11 21.21
C ILE A 274 -47.79 -6.72 21.22
N ILE A 275 -46.99 -7.32 22.09
CA ILE A 275 -45.52 -7.31 22.04
C ILE A 275 -45.11 -8.61 21.37
N ASP A 276 -44.44 -8.49 20.24
CA ASP A 276 -43.72 -9.61 19.62
C ASP A 276 -42.26 -9.53 20.11
N ARG A 277 -41.88 -10.49 20.94
CA ARG A 277 -40.54 -10.57 21.55
C ARG A 277 -39.76 -11.72 20.94
N GLU A 278 -38.59 -11.40 20.37
CA GLU A 278 -37.60 -12.39 19.99
C GLU A 278 -36.74 -12.73 21.23
N ASN A 279 -36.70 -14.01 21.58
CA ASN A 279 -35.87 -14.57 22.66
C ASN A 279 -34.46 -14.88 22.17
N ASP A 280 -33.54 -15.19 23.10
CA ASP A 280 -32.14 -15.51 22.77
C ASP A 280 -31.97 -16.74 21.89
N ASP A 281 -32.93 -17.69 21.96
CA ASP A 281 -32.97 -18.88 21.13
C ASP A 281 -33.66 -18.68 19.75
N LEU A 282 -33.95 -17.41 19.39
CA LEU A 282 -34.61 -16.97 18.17
C LEU A 282 -36.09 -17.39 18.08
N THR A 283 -36.71 -17.88 19.15
CA THR A 283 -38.15 -18.08 19.23
C THR A 283 -38.87 -16.75 19.46
N HIS A 284 -40.13 -16.67 18.97
CA HIS A 284 -40.97 -15.49 19.16
C HIS A 284 -42.04 -15.74 20.20
N GLU A 285 -42.19 -14.82 21.14
CA GLU A 285 -43.24 -14.80 22.14
C GLU A 285 -44.20 -13.64 21.90
N MET A 286 -45.49 -13.94 21.81
CA MET A 286 -46.53 -12.93 21.67
C MET A 286 -47.19 -12.65 22.99
N ILE A 287 -46.97 -11.45 23.53
CA ILE A 287 -47.54 -11.02 24.83
C ILE A 287 -48.59 -9.97 24.57
N GLN A 288 -49.84 -10.29 25.00
CA GLN A 288 -50.93 -9.31 24.96
C GLN A 288 -50.90 -8.42 26.18
N ILE A 289 -51.11 -7.13 25.97
CA ILE A 289 -51.11 -6.09 27.01
C ILE A 289 -52.28 -5.11 26.77
N ASP A 290 -52.74 -4.47 27.80
CA ASP A 290 -53.60 -3.28 27.77
C ASP A 290 -52.72 -2.01 27.88
N LEU A 291 -53.07 -0.96 27.11
CA LEU A 291 -52.33 0.30 27.04
C LEU A 291 -52.91 1.37 27.98
#